data_8a74152d2dd1ac3f6f928cd3bc2b3030
#
_entry.id   8a74152d2dd1ac3f6f928cd3bc2b3030
#
_cell.length_a   1.000
_cell.length_b   1.000
_cell.length_c   1.000
_cell.angle_alpha   90.00
_cell.angle_beta   90.00
_cell.angle_gamma   90.00
#
_symmetry.space_group_name_H-M   'P 1'
#
loop_
_entity.id
_entity.type
_entity.pdbx_description
1 polymer ?
#
loop_
_entity_poly.entity_id
_entity_poly.type
_entity_poly.pdbx_seq_one_letter_code
_entity_poly.pdbx_strand_id
1 'polypeptide(L)'
;RFRLGINPWCLTQTEKEALSVNCISVSAVPDFLPPMLSADAANVFEHKLEFAGESAAEKIGRLCNALLREKADAAFFSLADDVSWLFNLRSDALPETPILRAMALVEKNGKAWLFGNNLNTGNLKLDYPLLALSEIPAVLRRFKKKKIMLDPDANAAALLEILKTNQTDIISAPDKIQQFKAVKNPVELAGIRRAHLRDGVAVTKFLCWLDANRQGKTELDIVEKLHAFRAKGDNYFSESFATIAASGPNGAVVHYHPDSHSNRRLDDNSLLLLDSGAQYEDGTTDVTRTVALGVPSREMAENFTLVLKAHIALSSAVFPTHTPGGALDVLARAPL
;
A
#
# COMPACT_ATOMS: atom_id res chain seq x y z
N ARG A 1 -3.51 -30.21 19.48
CA ARG A 1 -3.53 -28.83 19.94
C ARG A 1 -2.18 -28.48 20.55
N PHE A 2 -1.67 -27.28 20.32
CA PHE A 2 -0.35 -26.80 20.74
C PHE A 2 -0.47 -25.44 21.47
N ARG A 3 0.60 -25.05 22.17
CA ARG A 3 0.74 -23.73 22.76
C ARG A 3 1.46 -22.82 21.75
N LEU A 4 0.96 -21.62 21.52
CA LEU A 4 1.50 -20.66 20.56
C LEU A 4 1.99 -19.41 21.27
N GLY A 5 3.24 -19.06 21.06
CA GLY A 5 3.81 -17.76 21.45
C GLY A 5 3.65 -16.77 20.30
N ILE A 6 3.19 -15.56 20.59
CA ILE A 6 3.02 -14.47 19.62
C ILE A 6 3.63 -13.17 20.15
N ASN A 7 4.09 -12.32 19.23
CA ASN A 7 4.27 -10.91 19.53
C ASN A 7 2.94 -10.18 19.24
N PRO A 8 2.23 -9.66 20.27
CA PRO A 8 0.91 -9.06 20.09
C PRO A 8 0.94 -7.72 19.34
N TRP A 9 2.12 -7.16 19.07
CA TRP A 9 2.28 -6.00 18.19
C TRP A 9 2.31 -6.36 16.70
N CYS A 10 2.57 -7.62 16.36
CA CYS A 10 2.71 -8.11 14.99
C CYS A 10 1.44 -8.76 14.44
N LEU A 11 0.38 -8.84 15.23
CA LEU A 11 -0.90 -9.44 14.86
C LEU A 11 -2.05 -8.51 15.20
N THR A 12 -3.06 -8.49 14.35
CA THR A 12 -4.33 -7.84 14.67
C THR A 12 -5.10 -8.64 15.74
N GLN A 13 -6.11 -8.04 16.32
CA GLN A 13 -6.97 -8.73 17.28
C GLN A 13 -7.72 -9.90 16.62
N THR A 14 -8.24 -9.69 15.43
CA THR A 14 -8.96 -10.71 14.67
C THR A 14 -8.06 -11.91 14.33
N GLU A 15 -6.83 -11.68 13.90
CA GLU A 15 -5.86 -12.74 13.66
C GLU A 15 -5.52 -13.52 14.93
N LYS A 16 -5.32 -12.83 16.05
CA LYS A 16 -5.09 -13.46 17.35
C LYS A 16 -6.26 -14.37 17.76
N GLU A 17 -7.49 -13.91 17.57
CA GLU A 17 -8.70 -14.67 17.86
C GLU A 17 -8.82 -15.91 16.96
N ALA A 18 -8.56 -15.76 15.65
CA ALA A 18 -8.55 -16.89 14.70
C ALA A 18 -7.52 -17.96 15.08
N LEU A 19 -6.31 -17.56 15.48
CA LEU A 19 -5.28 -18.48 15.96
C LEU A 19 -5.69 -19.19 17.25
N SER A 20 -6.43 -18.53 18.12
CA SER A 20 -6.86 -19.09 19.41
C SER A 20 -7.83 -20.24 19.28
N VAL A 21 -8.57 -20.35 18.17
CA VAL A 21 -9.53 -21.45 17.93
C VAL A 21 -8.85 -22.82 17.84
N ASN A 22 -7.64 -22.87 17.29
CA ASN A 22 -6.90 -24.12 17.02
C ASN A 22 -5.79 -24.42 18.05
N CYS A 23 -5.54 -23.53 19.00
CA CYS A 23 -4.49 -23.66 20.01
C CYS A 23 -5.05 -24.04 21.39
N ILE A 24 -4.20 -24.62 22.26
CA ILE A 24 -4.51 -24.79 23.68
C ILE A 24 -4.45 -23.43 24.38
N SER A 25 -3.43 -22.65 24.04
CA SER A 25 -3.25 -21.29 24.53
C SER A 25 -2.45 -20.44 23.54
N VAL A 26 -2.78 -19.16 23.48
CA VAL A 26 -2.00 -18.13 22.78
C VAL A 26 -1.48 -17.18 23.84
N SER A 27 -0.17 -17.04 23.94
CA SER A 27 0.50 -16.22 24.96
C SER A 27 1.43 -15.22 24.32
N ALA A 28 1.48 -14.00 24.87
CA ALA A 28 2.49 -13.03 24.48
C ALA A 28 3.87 -13.53 24.87
N VAL A 29 4.81 -13.44 23.94
CA VAL A 29 6.23 -13.73 24.18
C VAL A 29 7.06 -12.53 23.78
N PRO A 30 8.24 -12.32 24.41
CA PRO A 30 9.18 -11.32 23.94
C PRO A 30 9.55 -11.56 22.47
N ASP A 31 9.87 -10.50 21.77
CA ASP A 31 10.39 -10.60 20.41
C ASP A 31 11.72 -11.36 20.44
N PHE A 32 11.76 -12.51 19.77
CA PHE A 32 12.94 -13.36 19.67
C PHE A 32 13.69 -13.17 18.35
N LEU A 33 13.15 -12.35 17.46
CA LEU A 33 13.85 -11.94 16.25
C LEU A 33 14.99 -10.99 16.67
N PRO A 34 16.19 -11.14 16.09
CA PRO A 34 17.24 -10.17 16.31
C PRO A 34 16.68 -8.79 15.93
N PRO A 35 17.04 -7.70 16.66
CA PRO A 35 16.65 -6.38 16.23
C PRO A 35 17.07 -6.24 14.79
N MET A 36 16.09 -6.11 13.90
CA MET A 36 16.36 -5.79 12.51
C MET A 36 17.26 -4.56 12.55
N LEU A 37 18.39 -4.64 11.84
CA LEU A 37 19.36 -3.57 11.71
C LEU A 37 18.63 -2.24 11.75
N SER A 38 19.02 -1.37 12.67
CA SER A 38 18.39 -0.07 12.84
C SER A 38 18.30 0.56 11.47
N ALA A 39 17.08 0.61 10.92
CA ALA A 39 16.87 1.32 9.67
C ALA A 39 17.38 2.74 9.89
N ASP A 40 18.15 3.26 8.96
CA ASP A 40 18.54 4.66 8.96
C ASP A 40 17.31 5.54 9.20
N ALA A 41 17.53 6.71 9.82
CA ALA A 41 16.42 7.60 10.09
C ALA A 41 15.77 8.04 8.77
N ALA A 42 14.49 7.71 8.61
CA ALA A 42 13.73 8.06 7.42
C ALA A 42 13.39 9.56 7.41
N ASN A 43 13.59 10.22 6.29
CA ASN A 43 13.21 11.63 6.14
C ASN A 43 11.70 11.74 5.97
N VAL A 44 11.10 12.61 6.77
CA VAL A 44 9.68 12.93 6.70
C VAL A 44 9.50 14.20 5.90
N PHE A 45 8.55 14.20 4.99
CA PHE A 45 8.22 15.37 4.15
C PHE A 45 6.70 15.54 4.00
N GLU A 46 6.31 16.75 3.68
CA GLU A 46 4.90 17.09 3.47
C GLU A 46 4.42 16.62 2.09
N HIS A 47 3.23 16.04 2.06
CA HIS A 47 2.45 15.88 0.83
C HIS A 47 1.63 17.15 0.61
N LYS A 48 2.06 17.97 -0.34
CA LYS A 48 1.57 19.33 -0.55
C LYS A 48 0.07 19.39 -0.83
N LEU A 49 -0.57 20.46 -0.34
CA LEU A 49 -2.00 20.69 -0.52
C LEU A 49 -2.45 20.67 -1.99
N GLU A 50 -1.60 21.15 -2.90
CA GLU A 50 -1.87 21.14 -4.35
C GLU A 50 -2.08 19.72 -4.93
N PHE A 51 -1.56 18.69 -4.26
CA PHE A 51 -1.76 17.27 -4.62
C PHE A 51 -2.79 16.58 -3.74
N ALA A 52 -2.85 16.94 -2.45
CA ALA A 52 -3.76 16.35 -1.48
C ALA A 52 -5.20 16.87 -1.61
N GLY A 53 -5.39 18.14 -2.03
CA GLY A 53 -6.69 18.79 -2.23
C GLY A 53 -7.46 19.08 -0.94
N GLU A 54 -7.01 18.58 0.20
CA GLU A 54 -7.61 18.78 1.52
C GLU A 54 -6.48 18.81 2.56
N SER A 55 -6.49 19.80 3.44
CA SER A 55 -5.49 19.92 4.50
C SER A 55 -5.66 18.84 5.57
N ALA A 56 -4.60 18.57 6.33
CA ALA A 56 -4.66 17.66 7.48
C ALA A 56 -5.71 18.15 8.51
N ALA A 57 -5.82 19.46 8.74
CA ALA A 57 -6.79 20.03 9.65
C ALA A 57 -8.25 19.74 9.21
N GLU A 58 -8.56 19.88 7.92
CA GLU A 58 -9.89 19.57 7.38
C GLU A 58 -10.21 18.08 7.49
N LYS A 59 -9.26 17.21 7.16
CA LYS A 59 -9.41 15.74 7.29
C LYS A 59 -9.65 15.33 8.74
N ILE A 60 -8.87 15.90 9.68
CA ILE A 60 -9.06 15.68 11.12
C ILE A 60 -10.43 16.22 11.57
N GLY A 61 -10.88 17.37 11.07
CA GLY A 61 -12.20 17.90 11.33
C GLY A 61 -13.32 16.95 10.91
N ARG A 62 -13.20 16.33 9.75
CA ARG A 62 -14.12 15.26 9.29
C ARG A 62 -14.11 14.07 10.25
N LEU A 63 -12.94 13.64 10.68
CA LEU A 63 -12.78 12.55 11.62
C LEU A 63 -13.43 12.90 12.97
N CYS A 64 -13.20 14.10 13.51
CA CYS A 64 -13.83 14.57 14.75
C CYS A 64 -15.36 14.50 14.67
N ASN A 65 -15.94 14.91 13.54
CA ASN A 65 -17.39 14.81 13.33
C ASN A 65 -17.87 13.35 13.32
N ALA A 66 -17.09 12.41 12.78
CA ALA A 66 -17.40 10.99 12.83
C ALA A 66 -17.32 10.46 14.28
N LEU A 67 -16.28 10.81 15.03
CA LEU A 67 -16.12 10.42 16.43
C LEU A 67 -17.27 10.91 17.32
N LEU A 68 -17.74 12.13 17.09
CA LEU A 68 -18.89 12.67 17.83
C LEU A 68 -20.17 11.86 17.57
N ARG A 69 -20.42 11.44 16.32
CA ARG A 69 -21.58 10.59 15.97
C ARG A 69 -21.51 9.23 16.63
N GLU A 70 -20.32 8.63 16.68
CA GLU A 70 -20.06 7.33 17.33
C GLU A 70 -19.97 7.44 18.86
N LYS A 71 -20.08 8.65 19.42
CA LYS A 71 -19.89 8.93 20.85
C LYS A 71 -18.54 8.44 21.39
N ALA A 72 -17.51 8.47 20.53
CA ALA A 72 -16.13 8.15 20.88
C ALA A 72 -15.39 9.41 21.37
N ASP A 73 -14.49 9.25 22.31
CA ASP A 73 -13.65 10.34 22.81
C ASP A 73 -12.38 10.50 21.96
N ALA A 74 -11.93 9.39 21.34
CA ALA A 74 -10.78 9.37 20.45
C ALA A 74 -10.84 8.13 19.52
N ALA A 75 -9.98 8.10 18.49
CA ALA A 75 -9.70 6.90 17.72
C ALA A 75 -8.20 6.67 17.58
N PHE A 76 -7.81 5.39 17.48
CA PHE A 76 -6.44 4.97 17.25
C PHE A 76 -6.29 4.32 15.89
N PHE A 77 -5.21 4.65 15.16
CA PHE A 77 -4.92 4.22 13.80
C PHE A 77 -3.50 3.63 13.72
N SER A 78 -3.39 2.40 13.27
CA SER A 78 -2.11 1.69 13.12
C SER A 78 -1.63 1.58 11.67
N LEU A 79 -2.52 1.77 10.68
CA LEU A 79 -2.14 1.65 9.28
C LEU A 79 -1.36 2.88 8.82
N ALA A 80 -0.14 2.67 8.39
CA ALA A 80 0.80 3.72 8.02
C ALA A 80 0.31 4.58 6.84
N ASP A 81 -0.38 4.00 5.88
CA ASP A 81 -0.96 4.69 4.73
C ASP A 81 -2.15 5.57 5.12
N ASP A 82 -2.96 5.15 6.09
CA ASP A 82 -4.06 5.94 6.64
C ASP A 82 -3.54 7.16 7.41
N VAL A 83 -2.51 6.94 8.24
CA VAL A 83 -1.83 8.02 8.97
C VAL A 83 -1.18 9.00 7.99
N SER A 84 -0.50 8.50 6.96
CA SER A 84 0.11 9.32 5.92
C SER A 84 -0.90 10.20 5.19
N TRP A 85 -2.06 9.61 4.84
CA TRP A 85 -3.13 10.35 4.17
C TRP A 85 -3.77 11.39 5.09
N LEU A 86 -4.07 11.04 6.35
CA LEU A 86 -4.72 11.93 7.30
C LEU A 86 -3.90 13.18 7.59
N PHE A 87 -2.60 13.01 7.78
CA PHE A 87 -1.70 14.10 8.17
C PHE A 87 -0.98 14.76 6.97
N ASN A 88 -1.23 14.32 5.74
CA ASN A 88 -0.51 14.77 4.56
C ASN A 88 1.03 14.66 4.72
N LEU A 89 1.49 13.56 5.30
CA LEU A 89 2.90 13.28 5.51
C LEU A 89 3.34 12.05 4.74
N ARG A 90 4.58 12.07 4.30
CA ARG A 90 5.25 10.97 3.60
C ARG A 90 6.62 10.73 4.21
N SER A 91 7.24 9.61 3.88
CA SER A 91 8.65 9.37 4.19
C SER A 91 9.33 8.50 3.14
N ASP A 92 10.65 8.52 3.13
CA ASP A 92 11.52 7.68 2.30
C ASP A 92 11.94 6.37 3.01
N ALA A 93 11.21 5.98 4.05
CA ALA A 93 11.51 4.81 4.88
C ALA A 93 11.51 3.48 4.12
N LEU A 94 10.67 3.37 3.10
CA LEU A 94 10.49 2.16 2.31
C LEU A 94 10.74 2.48 0.84
N PRO A 95 11.54 1.66 0.15
CA PRO A 95 11.63 1.74 -1.30
C PRO A 95 10.23 1.69 -1.92
N GLU A 96 9.99 2.45 -2.98
CA GLU A 96 8.78 2.37 -3.79
C GLU A 96 7.46 2.72 -3.06
N THR A 97 7.50 2.90 -1.74
CA THR A 97 6.30 3.11 -0.92
C THR A 97 6.49 4.31 0.02
N PRO A 98 6.17 5.54 -0.42
CA PRO A 98 6.46 6.76 0.32
C PRO A 98 5.46 7.04 1.46
N ILE A 99 5.25 6.08 2.35
CA ILE A 99 4.36 6.23 3.51
C ILE A 99 5.13 6.54 4.79
N LEU A 100 4.52 7.32 5.67
CA LEU A 100 5.04 7.59 6.99
C LEU A 100 4.83 6.35 7.90
N ARG A 101 5.91 5.71 8.34
CA ARG A 101 5.84 4.57 9.26
C ARG A 101 5.50 5.03 10.69
N ALA A 102 4.26 5.48 10.87
CA ALA A 102 3.76 5.97 12.14
C ALA A 102 2.35 5.44 12.43
N MET A 103 2.00 5.45 13.71
CA MET A 103 0.64 5.28 14.21
C MET A 103 0.10 6.62 14.68
N ALA A 104 -1.20 6.75 14.87
CA ALA A 104 -1.80 7.98 15.33
C ALA A 104 -2.95 7.76 16.33
N LEU A 105 -3.10 8.70 17.25
CA LEU A 105 -4.26 8.85 18.12
C LEU A 105 -4.86 10.23 17.87
N VAL A 106 -6.17 10.29 17.61
CA VAL A 106 -6.89 11.56 17.39
C VAL A 106 -8.09 11.66 18.34
N GLU A 107 -8.15 12.73 19.12
CA GLU A 107 -9.28 13.04 19.99
C GLU A 107 -10.39 13.74 19.19
N LYS A 108 -11.63 13.64 19.68
CA LYS A 108 -12.82 14.29 19.09
C LYS A 108 -12.77 15.82 19.06
N ASN A 109 -11.83 16.44 19.79
CA ASN A 109 -11.58 17.88 19.79
C ASN A 109 -10.49 18.33 18.81
N GLY A 110 -9.94 17.39 18.00
CA GLY A 110 -8.90 17.65 17.02
C GLY A 110 -7.47 17.54 17.55
N LYS A 111 -7.27 17.31 18.85
CA LYS A 111 -5.93 17.02 19.38
C LYS A 111 -5.47 15.67 18.88
N ALA A 112 -4.23 15.60 18.40
CA ALA A 112 -3.68 14.37 17.86
C ALA A 112 -2.23 14.14 18.30
N TRP A 113 -1.78 12.89 18.22
CA TRP A 113 -0.41 12.45 18.43
C TRP A 113 -0.02 11.50 17.31
N LEU A 114 1.20 11.65 16.84
CA LEU A 114 1.88 10.70 15.98
C LEU A 114 2.86 9.88 16.81
N PHE A 115 3.01 8.60 16.49
CA PHE A 115 3.93 7.69 17.14
C PHE A 115 4.78 6.99 16.09
N GLY A 116 6.09 7.16 16.15
CA GLY A 116 7.01 6.53 15.22
C GLY A 116 8.45 6.56 15.73
N ASN A 117 9.27 5.62 15.28
CA ASN A 117 10.68 5.56 15.61
C ASN A 117 11.52 5.84 14.36
N ASN A 118 12.72 6.40 14.55
CA ASN A 118 13.69 6.66 13.49
C ASN A 118 13.11 7.53 12.34
N LEU A 119 12.37 8.57 12.70
CA LEU A 119 11.79 9.54 11.79
C LEU A 119 12.53 10.88 11.94
N ASN A 120 13.14 11.35 10.85
CA ASN A 120 13.83 12.63 10.77
C ASN A 120 12.90 13.67 10.12
N THR A 121 12.44 14.62 10.89
CA THR A 121 11.58 15.71 10.38
C THR A 121 12.39 16.90 9.84
N GLY A 122 13.70 16.91 10.05
CA GLY A 122 14.56 18.03 9.64
C GLY A 122 14.01 19.37 10.12
N ASN A 123 13.73 20.26 9.15
CA ASN A 123 13.13 21.59 9.41
C ASN A 123 11.59 21.59 9.32
N LEU A 124 10.96 20.46 9.05
CA LEU A 124 9.50 20.36 8.96
C LEU A 124 8.87 20.60 10.33
N LYS A 125 8.04 21.62 10.43
CA LYS A 125 7.24 21.86 11.63
C LYS A 125 5.98 21.03 11.58
N LEU A 126 5.86 20.10 12.51
CA LEU A 126 4.65 19.33 12.67
C LEU A 126 3.67 20.05 13.60
N ASP A 127 2.42 20.15 13.20
CA ASP A 127 1.34 20.71 14.03
C ASP A 127 0.96 19.77 15.19
N TYR A 128 1.39 18.52 15.12
CA TYR A 128 1.10 17.46 16.09
C TYR A 128 2.38 16.82 16.61
N PRO A 129 2.48 16.53 17.93
CA PRO A 129 3.66 15.92 18.50
C PRO A 129 3.94 14.54 17.90
N LEU A 130 5.18 14.30 17.51
CA LEU A 130 5.72 13.01 17.14
C LEU A 130 6.45 12.42 18.36
N LEU A 131 5.97 11.28 18.83
CA LEU A 131 6.46 10.57 20.00
C LEU A 131 7.03 9.20 19.59
N ALA A 132 7.86 8.62 20.47
CA ALA A 132 8.31 7.24 20.25
C ALA A 132 7.16 6.24 20.42
N LEU A 133 7.21 5.11 19.71
CA LEU A 133 6.22 4.03 19.86
C LEU A 133 6.08 3.54 21.30
N SER A 134 7.18 3.55 22.06
CA SER A 134 7.20 3.18 23.49
C SER A 134 6.34 4.10 24.38
N GLU A 135 5.95 5.28 23.90
CA GLU A 135 5.12 6.22 24.67
C GLU A 135 3.60 5.98 24.50
N ILE A 136 3.20 5.11 23.57
CA ILE A 136 1.78 4.77 23.34
C ILE A 136 1.07 4.40 24.66
N PRO A 137 1.59 3.50 25.52
CA PRO A 137 0.92 3.15 26.77
C PRO A 137 0.76 4.35 27.72
N ALA A 138 1.75 5.26 27.73
CA ALA A 138 1.69 6.45 28.59
C ALA A 138 0.61 7.45 28.16
N VAL A 139 0.47 7.64 26.83
CA VAL A 139 -0.58 8.49 26.27
C VAL A 139 -1.96 7.86 26.48
N LEU A 140 -2.11 6.56 26.20
CA LEU A 140 -3.38 5.84 26.35
C LEU A 140 -3.88 5.82 27.82
N ARG A 141 -3.00 5.88 28.83
CA ARG A 141 -3.43 6.02 30.24
C ARG A 141 -4.30 7.22 30.51
N ARG A 142 -4.21 8.29 29.70
CA ARG A 142 -5.04 9.50 29.82
C ARG A 142 -6.53 9.25 29.46
N PHE A 143 -6.80 8.11 28.82
CA PHE A 143 -8.13 7.72 28.35
C PHE A 143 -8.85 6.72 29.27
N LYS A 144 -8.40 6.61 30.53
CA LYS A 144 -9.10 5.81 31.54
C LYS A 144 -10.56 6.24 31.66
N LYS A 145 -11.50 5.29 31.60
CA LYS A 145 -12.96 5.50 31.60
C LYS A 145 -13.47 6.38 30.46
N LYS A 146 -12.72 6.49 29.36
CA LYS A 146 -13.13 7.13 28.11
C LYS A 146 -13.37 6.07 27.05
N LYS A 147 -13.92 6.47 25.90
CA LYS A 147 -14.24 5.60 24.78
C LYS A 147 -13.25 5.81 23.64
N ILE A 148 -12.50 4.79 23.28
CA ILE A 148 -11.61 4.82 22.11
C ILE A 148 -12.17 3.91 21.02
N MET A 149 -12.33 4.46 19.83
CA MET A 149 -12.69 3.71 18.62
C MET A 149 -11.42 3.14 17.97
N LEU A 150 -11.47 1.88 17.61
CA LEU A 150 -10.44 1.23 16.79
C LEU A 150 -11.02 0.08 15.98
N ASP A 151 -10.38 -0.23 14.89
CA ASP A 151 -10.70 -1.36 14.03
C ASP A 151 -9.89 -2.59 14.49
N PRO A 152 -10.53 -3.69 14.91
CA PRO A 152 -9.84 -4.89 15.35
C PRO A 152 -9.08 -5.62 14.21
N ASP A 153 -9.46 -5.36 12.94
CA ASP A 153 -8.81 -5.93 11.76
C ASP A 153 -7.56 -5.13 11.32
N ALA A 154 -7.43 -3.88 11.78
CA ALA A 154 -6.35 -2.97 11.41
C ALA A 154 -5.39 -2.67 12.56
N ASN A 155 -5.78 -2.93 13.81
CA ASN A 155 -5.00 -2.55 14.99
C ASN A 155 -4.39 -3.76 15.70
N ALA A 156 -3.16 -3.58 16.18
CA ALA A 156 -2.42 -4.62 16.90
C ALA A 156 -3.15 -5.06 18.18
N ALA A 157 -3.14 -6.37 18.44
CA ALA A 157 -3.75 -6.95 19.64
C ALA A 157 -3.20 -6.36 20.95
N ALA A 158 -1.92 -5.94 20.95
CA ALA A 158 -1.30 -5.27 22.09
C ALA A 158 -2.04 -3.98 22.50
N LEU A 159 -2.56 -3.22 21.55
CA LEU A 159 -3.31 -1.98 21.84
C LEU A 159 -4.58 -2.28 22.61
N LEU A 160 -5.32 -3.32 22.22
CA LEU A 160 -6.54 -3.72 22.92
C LEU A 160 -6.23 -4.20 24.34
N GLU A 161 -5.13 -4.90 24.55
CA GLU A 161 -4.69 -5.32 25.89
C GLU A 161 -4.34 -4.12 26.77
N ILE A 162 -3.64 -3.13 26.24
CA ILE A 162 -3.31 -1.89 26.95
C ILE A 162 -4.58 -1.13 27.33
N LEU A 163 -5.54 -0.98 26.41
CA LEU A 163 -6.80 -0.28 26.66
C LEU A 163 -7.66 -0.99 27.70
N LYS A 164 -7.79 -2.32 27.63
CA LYS A 164 -8.51 -3.14 28.63
C LYS A 164 -7.88 -2.98 30.00
N THR A 165 -6.54 -3.10 30.11
CA THR A 165 -5.81 -2.93 31.37
C THR A 165 -6.01 -1.53 31.96
N ASN A 166 -6.11 -0.52 31.10
CA ASN A 166 -6.34 0.87 31.48
C ASN A 166 -7.81 1.17 31.85
N GLN A 167 -8.73 0.22 31.75
CA GLN A 167 -10.17 0.41 31.92
C GLN A 167 -10.75 1.47 30.95
N THR A 168 -10.31 1.43 29.70
CA THR A 168 -10.81 2.24 28.60
C THR A 168 -11.88 1.46 27.86
N ASP A 169 -13.03 2.07 27.60
CA ASP A 169 -14.08 1.46 26.79
C ASP A 169 -13.67 1.42 25.32
N ILE A 170 -13.78 0.26 24.69
CA ILE A 170 -13.41 0.07 23.29
C ILE A 170 -14.66 0.06 22.42
N ILE A 171 -14.70 0.92 21.40
CA ILE A 171 -15.70 0.88 20.34
C ILE A 171 -15.02 0.20 19.14
N SER A 172 -15.39 -1.06 18.88
CA SER A 172 -14.95 -1.76 17.68
C SER A 172 -15.75 -1.30 16.47
N ALA A 173 -15.08 -0.69 15.51
CA ALA A 173 -15.69 -0.20 14.27
C ALA A 173 -14.66 -0.16 13.14
N PRO A 174 -15.08 -0.32 11.87
CA PRO A 174 -14.19 -0.19 10.72
C PRO A 174 -13.50 1.18 10.69
N ASP A 175 -12.25 1.18 10.20
CA ASP A 175 -11.45 2.38 10.12
C ASP A 175 -12.12 3.45 9.26
N LYS A 176 -12.36 4.62 9.85
CA LYS A 176 -13.02 5.75 9.18
C LYS A 176 -12.11 6.41 8.15
N ILE A 177 -10.79 6.36 8.35
CA ILE A 177 -9.85 6.96 7.40
C ILE A 177 -9.84 6.17 6.10
N GLN A 178 -9.87 4.85 6.16
CA GLN A 178 -10.00 4.01 4.95
C GLN A 178 -11.25 4.37 4.14
N GLN A 179 -12.39 4.59 4.81
CA GLN A 179 -13.62 5.01 4.15
C GLN A 179 -13.48 6.39 3.49
N PHE A 180 -12.84 7.36 4.18
CA PHE A 180 -12.62 8.70 3.62
C PHE A 180 -11.64 8.68 2.45
N LYS A 181 -10.54 7.96 2.58
CA LYS A 181 -9.49 7.80 1.56
C LYS A 181 -10.00 7.07 0.31
N ALA A 182 -10.94 6.14 0.47
CA ALA A 182 -11.52 5.41 -0.64
C ALA A 182 -12.27 6.31 -1.63
N VAL A 183 -12.88 7.39 -1.15
CA VAL A 183 -13.59 8.37 -1.99
C VAL A 183 -12.66 9.56 -2.25
N LYS A 184 -12.01 9.54 -3.42
CA LYS A 184 -11.04 10.57 -3.81
C LYS A 184 -11.73 11.91 -4.06
N ASN A 185 -11.09 12.98 -3.58
CA ASN A 185 -11.53 14.34 -3.87
C ASN A 185 -11.19 14.77 -5.34
N PRO A 186 -11.74 15.88 -5.84
CA PRO A 186 -11.49 16.30 -7.24
C PRO A 186 -10.01 16.53 -7.57
N VAL A 187 -9.20 17.00 -6.62
CA VAL A 187 -7.77 17.24 -6.83
C VAL A 187 -7.01 15.92 -6.95
N GLU A 188 -7.28 14.96 -6.05
CA GLU A 188 -6.72 13.61 -6.12
C GLU A 188 -7.08 12.92 -7.43
N LEU A 189 -8.36 13.00 -7.87
CA LEU A 189 -8.81 12.44 -9.15
C LEU A 189 -8.10 13.08 -10.36
N ALA A 190 -7.95 14.40 -10.35
CA ALA A 190 -7.24 15.11 -11.40
C ALA A 190 -5.75 14.74 -11.43
N GLY A 191 -5.13 14.60 -10.25
CA GLY A 191 -3.76 14.15 -10.08
C GLY A 191 -3.53 12.75 -10.65
N ILE A 192 -4.37 11.77 -10.25
CA ILE A 192 -4.32 10.40 -10.75
C ILE A 192 -4.40 10.36 -12.28
N ARG A 193 -5.32 11.14 -12.89
CA ARG A 193 -5.46 11.20 -14.36
C ARG A 193 -4.20 11.76 -15.02
N ARG A 194 -3.60 12.83 -14.46
CA ARG A 194 -2.34 13.39 -14.98
C ARG A 194 -1.18 12.43 -14.84
N ALA A 195 -1.07 11.74 -13.69
CA ALA A 195 -0.04 10.73 -13.45
C ALA A 195 -0.13 9.60 -14.50
N HIS A 196 -1.33 9.06 -14.75
CA HIS A 196 -1.52 8.00 -15.75
C HIS A 196 -1.24 8.48 -17.19
N LEU A 197 -1.56 9.72 -17.53
CA LEU A 197 -1.21 10.27 -18.85
C LEU A 197 0.31 10.38 -19.01
N ARG A 198 0.99 10.90 -18.00
CA ARG A 198 2.45 11.09 -17.98
C ARG A 198 3.18 9.74 -18.06
N ASP A 199 2.74 8.80 -17.25
CA ASP A 199 3.29 7.43 -17.23
C ASP A 199 3.01 6.69 -18.54
N GLY A 200 1.81 6.82 -19.08
CA GLY A 200 1.45 6.26 -20.38
C GLY A 200 2.34 6.75 -21.51
N VAL A 201 2.73 8.03 -21.49
CA VAL A 201 3.72 8.58 -22.45
C VAL A 201 5.10 7.96 -22.25
N ALA A 202 5.55 7.78 -21.00
CA ALA A 202 6.84 7.14 -20.70
C ALA A 202 6.87 5.68 -21.16
N VAL A 203 5.83 4.91 -20.84
CA VAL A 203 5.68 3.51 -21.27
C VAL A 203 5.60 3.41 -22.81
N THR A 204 4.86 4.29 -23.47
CA THR A 204 4.78 4.29 -24.94
C THR A 204 6.12 4.58 -25.59
N LYS A 205 6.87 5.57 -25.12
CA LYS A 205 8.23 5.85 -25.57
C LYS A 205 9.17 4.66 -25.36
N PHE A 206 9.04 3.99 -24.20
CA PHE A 206 9.78 2.78 -23.91
C PHE A 206 9.44 1.65 -24.89
N LEU A 207 8.16 1.41 -25.18
CA LEU A 207 7.74 0.36 -26.11
C LEU A 207 8.26 0.61 -27.53
N CYS A 208 8.25 1.86 -28.00
CA CYS A 208 8.88 2.24 -29.27
C CYS A 208 10.40 2.00 -29.27
N TRP A 209 11.06 2.33 -28.16
CA TRP A 209 12.49 2.06 -28.00
C TRP A 209 12.78 0.56 -27.99
N LEU A 210 11.97 -0.25 -27.29
CA LEU A 210 12.10 -1.69 -27.18
C LEU A 210 12.05 -2.35 -28.57
N ASP A 211 11.08 -1.99 -29.38
CA ASP A 211 10.91 -2.54 -30.73
C ASP A 211 12.17 -2.34 -31.59
N ALA A 212 12.79 -1.17 -31.50
CA ALA A 212 13.98 -0.82 -32.27
C ALA A 212 15.30 -1.36 -31.68
N ASN A 213 15.36 -1.69 -30.37
CA ASN A 213 16.63 -1.90 -29.66
C ASN A 213 16.69 -3.19 -28.84
N ARG A 214 15.74 -4.12 -28.96
CA ARG A 214 15.67 -5.32 -28.13
C ARG A 214 16.83 -6.31 -28.30
N GLN A 215 17.53 -6.26 -29.45
CA GLN A 215 18.60 -7.20 -29.77
C GLN A 215 19.75 -7.12 -28.75
N GLY A 216 20.06 -8.26 -28.16
CA GLY A 216 21.14 -8.40 -27.18
C GLY A 216 20.85 -7.84 -25.79
N LYS A 217 19.64 -7.31 -25.56
CA LYS A 217 19.20 -6.79 -24.26
C LYS A 217 18.78 -7.91 -23.31
N THR A 218 18.84 -7.59 -22.02
CA THR A 218 18.41 -8.46 -20.92
C THR A 218 17.21 -7.85 -20.21
N GLU A 219 16.58 -8.62 -19.34
CA GLU A 219 15.45 -8.15 -18.51
C GLU A 219 15.85 -6.96 -17.63
N LEU A 220 17.07 -6.95 -17.05
CA LEU A 220 17.59 -5.81 -16.28
C LEU A 220 17.78 -4.56 -17.15
N ASP A 221 18.26 -4.71 -18.41
CA ASP A 221 18.32 -3.56 -19.35
C ASP A 221 16.94 -2.95 -19.59
N ILE A 222 15.88 -3.77 -19.59
CA ILE A 222 14.50 -3.32 -19.75
C ILE A 222 14.03 -2.52 -18.51
N VAL A 223 14.29 -3.05 -17.32
CA VAL A 223 13.98 -2.37 -16.05
C VAL A 223 14.64 -0.99 -16.00
N GLU A 224 15.97 -0.93 -16.21
CA GLU A 224 16.74 0.32 -16.19
C GLU A 224 16.24 1.32 -17.24
N LYS A 225 15.91 0.84 -18.43
CA LYS A 225 15.48 1.71 -19.52
C LYS A 225 14.11 2.30 -19.27
N LEU A 226 13.17 1.50 -18.76
CA LEU A 226 11.83 1.99 -18.41
C LEU A 226 11.90 3.02 -17.28
N HIS A 227 12.66 2.72 -16.23
CA HIS A 227 12.96 3.68 -15.17
C HIS A 227 13.49 5.01 -15.73
N ALA A 228 14.48 4.96 -16.63
CA ALA A 228 15.06 6.16 -17.23
C ALA A 228 14.07 6.98 -18.07
N PHE A 229 13.00 6.39 -18.62
CA PHE A 229 11.92 7.13 -19.27
C PHE A 229 10.98 7.78 -18.26
N ARG A 230 10.63 7.10 -17.17
CA ARG A 230 9.76 7.59 -16.10
C ARG A 230 10.41 8.72 -15.30
N ALA A 231 11.68 8.56 -14.95
CA ALA A 231 12.46 9.54 -14.19
C ALA A 231 12.59 10.92 -14.86
N LYS A 232 12.28 11.02 -16.17
CA LYS A 232 12.23 12.29 -16.90
C LYS A 232 10.87 12.98 -16.80
N GLY A 233 9.87 12.32 -16.22
CA GLY A 233 8.53 12.90 -16.06
C GLY A 233 8.47 13.86 -14.88
N ASP A 234 7.65 14.91 -15.01
CA ASP A 234 7.40 15.83 -13.91
C ASP A 234 6.77 15.11 -12.72
N ASN A 235 7.08 15.53 -11.50
CA ASN A 235 6.57 14.99 -10.24
C ASN A 235 6.89 13.49 -10.02
N TYR A 236 7.86 12.93 -10.74
CA TYR A 236 8.32 11.57 -10.50
C TYR A 236 9.03 11.49 -9.15
N PHE A 237 8.65 10.51 -8.33
CA PHE A 237 9.24 10.25 -7.03
C PHE A 237 10.08 8.96 -7.04
N SER A 238 9.47 7.84 -7.43
CA SER A 238 10.11 6.50 -7.49
C SER A 238 9.29 5.57 -8.36
N GLU A 239 9.76 4.34 -8.57
CA GLU A 239 8.87 3.25 -9.00
C GLU A 239 7.81 3.00 -7.91
N SER A 240 6.64 2.46 -8.27
CA SER A 240 5.58 2.11 -7.32
C SER A 240 5.72 0.69 -6.76
N PHE A 241 6.48 -0.14 -7.45
CA PHE A 241 6.93 -1.48 -7.05
C PHE A 241 8.11 -1.90 -7.93
N ALA A 242 8.83 -2.92 -7.50
CA ALA A 242 9.95 -3.45 -8.28
C ALA A 242 9.44 -3.97 -9.64
N THR A 243 9.93 -3.38 -10.72
CA THR A 243 9.46 -3.70 -12.08
C THR A 243 9.64 -5.19 -12.40
N ILE A 244 8.58 -5.83 -12.84
CA ILE A 244 8.59 -7.17 -13.42
C ILE A 244 8.87 -7.04 -14.91
N ALA A 245 10.02 -7.54 -15.36
CA ALA A 245 10.35 -7.68 -16.78
C ALA A 245 10.70 -9.14 -17.03
N ALA A 246 9.75 -9.91 -17.51
CA ALA A 246 9.85 -11.37 -17.58
C ALA A 246 9.78 -11.87 -19.01
N SER A 247 10.92 -12.35 -19.55
CA SER A 247 11.03 -12.84 -20.92
C SER A 247 10.86 -14.36 -20.99
N GLY A 248 10.05 -14.83 -21.93
CA GLY A 248 9.83 -16.26 -22.17
C GLY A 248 9.35 -17.00 -20.91
N PRO A 249 10.05 -18.06 -20.44
CA PRO A 249 9.62 -18.87 -19.32
C PRO A 249 9.54 -18.12 -17.98
N ASN A 250 10.28 -17.01 -17.80
CA ASN A 250 10.20 -16.19 -16.59
C ASN A 250 8.81 -15.54 -16.42
N GLY A 251 8.09 -15.32 -17.54
CA GLY A 251 6.72 -14.82 -17.51
C GLY A 251 5.69 -15.75 -16.85
N ALA A 252 6.04 -17.01 -16.60
CA ALA A 252 5.20 -17.95 -15.86
C ALA A 252 5.37 -17.85 -14.33
N VAL A 253 6.38 -17.10 -13.85
CA VAL A 253 6.66 -16.92 -12.43
C VAL A 253 5.90 -15.69 -11.95
N VAL A 254 4.91 -15.90 -11.08
CA VAL A 254 4.14 -14.81 -10.46
C VAL A 254 5.07 -13.96 -9.59
N HIS A 255 4.99 -12.64 -9.74
CA HIS A 255 5.87 -11.67 -9.05
C HIS A 255 7.36 -11.91 -9.33
N TYR A 256 7.71 -12.28 -10.57
CA TYR A 256 9.10 -12.40 -11.00
C TYR A 256 9.81 -11.05 -10.95
N HIS A 257 10.99 -11.03 -10.35
CA HIS A 257 11.89 -9.87 -10.39
C HIS A 257 13.24 -10.31 -10.93
N PRO A 258 13.73 -9.71 -12.04
CA PRO A 258 15.05 -10.03 -12.54
C PRO A 258 16.13 -9.56 -11.56
N ASP A 259 17.09 -10.43 -11.29
CA ASP A 259 18.28 -10.14 -10.51
C ASP A 259 19.53 -10.62 -11.25
N SER A 260 20.71 -10.47 -10.64
CA SER A 260 21.99 -10.89 -11.27
C SER A 260 22.06 -12.40 -11.59
N HIS A 261 21.25 -13.23 -10.97
CA HIS A 261 21.24 -14.69 -11.14
C HIS A 261 20.16 -15.16 -12.12
N SER A 262 19.00 -14.52 -12.09
CA SER A 262 17.83 -14.88 -12.89
C SER A 262 17.71 -14.12 -14.21
N ASN A 263 18.46 -13.02 -14.35
CA ASN A 263 18.44 -12.11 -15.51
C ASN A 263 18.63 -12.85 -16.84
N ARG A 264 17.63 -12.77 -17.70
CA ARG A 264 17.62 -13.48 -18.99
C ARG A 264 17.80 -12.49 -20.14
N ARG A 265 18.46 -12.93 -21.22
CA ARG A 265 18.43 -12.22 -22.50
C ARG A 265 17.04 -12.32 -23.13
N LEU A 266 16.65 -11.27 -23.80
CA LEU A 266 15.42 -11.27 -24.58
C LEU A 266 15.57 -12.21 -25.77
N ASP A 267 14.70 -13.20 -25.87
CA ASP A 267 14.68 -14.13 -27.01
C ASP A 267 13.79 -13.57 -28.11
N ASP A 268 14.22 -13.68 -29.37
CA ASP A 268 13.35 -13.42 -30.52
C ASP A 268 12.22 -14.46 -30.59
N ASN A 269 11.06 -14.03 -31.09
CA ASN A 269 9.85 -14.87 -31.22
C ASN A 269 9.30 -15.41 -29.88
N SER A 270 9.50 -14.65 -28.81
CA SER A 270 8.94 -14.91 -27.48
C SER A 270 8.01 -13.79 -27.02
N LEU A 271 7.49 -13.91 -25.81
CA LEU A 271 6.73 -12.87 -25.14
C LEU A 271 7.56 -12.24 -24.02
N LEU A 272 7.42 -10.93 -23.85
CA LEU A 272 7.87 -10.19 -22.66
C LEU A 272 6.64 -9.76 -21.88
N LEU A 273 6.50 -10.23 -20.63
CA LEU A 273 5.57 -9.68 -19.69
C LEU A 273 6.26 -8.54 -18.94
N LEU A 274 5.69 -7.35 -19.02
CA LEU A 274 6.17 -6.14 -18.37
C LEU A 274 5.09 -5.64 -17.44
N ASP A 275 5.37 -5.66 -16.14
CA ASP A 275 4.50 -5.12 -15.11
C ASP A 275 5.27 -4.10 -14.28
N SER A 276 4.77 -2.88 -14.23
CA SER A 276 5.54 -1.75 -13.72
C SER A 276 4.66 -0.56 -13.40
N GLY A 277 5.11 0.30 -12.52
CA GLY A 277 4.41 1.51 -12.18
C GLY A 277 5.33 2.55 -11.54
N ALA A 278 4.82 3.73 -11.31
CA ALA A 278 5.54 4.82 -10.68
C ALA A 278 4.73 5.53 -9.61
N GLN A 279 5.44 6.02 -8.60
CA GLN A 279 4.96 7.02 -7.66
C GLN A 279 5.24 8.40 -8.24
N TYR A 280 4.20 9.18 -8.42
CA TYR A 280 4.28 10.61 -8.69
C TYR A 280 3.73 11.37 -7.48
N GLU A 281 4.12 12.62 -7.28
CA GLU A 281 3.58 13.44 -6.19
C GLU A 281 2.04 13.58 -6.26
N ASP A 282 1.46 13.47 -7.46
CA ASP A 282 0.03 13.62 -7.72
C ASP A 282 -0.71 12.30 -8.04
N GLY A 283 -0.05 11.13 -7.96
CA GLY A 283 -0.72 9.84 -8.18
C GLY A 283 0.24 8.67 -8.32
N THR A 284 -0.30 7.48 -8.21
CA THR A 284 0.41 6.21 -8.37
C THR A 284 -0.09 5.51 -9.63
N THR A 285 0.81 4.91 -10.42
CA THR A 285 0.47 4.11 -11.59
C THR A 285 0.88 2.66 -11.42
N ASP A 286 0.19 1.80 -12.15
CA ASP A 286 0.39 0.36 -12.22
C ASP A 286 -0.08 -0.09 -13.60
N VAL A 287 0.82 -0.60 -14.43
CA VAL A 287 0.54 -0.91 -15.84
C VAL A 287 1.23 -2.20 -16.25
N THR A 288 0.44 -3.19 -16.62
CA THR A 288 0.95 -4.45 -17.19
C THR A 288 0.78 -4.48 -18.70
N ARG A 289 1.78 -4.97 -19.43
CA ARG A 289 1.72 -5.28 -20.86
C ARG A 289 2.44 -6.59 -21.17
N THR A 290 1.80 -7.40 -22.00
CA THR A 290 2.49 -8.55 -22.63
C THR A 290 2.81 -8.18 -24.07
N VAL A 291 4.08 -8.17 -24.43
CA VAL A 291 4.59 -7.68 -25.71
C VAL A 291 5.28 -8.83 -26.47
N ALA A 292 4.97 -8.96 -27.76
CA ALA A 292 5.67 -9.91 -28.62
C ALA A 292 7.07 -9.38 -28.97
N LEU A 293 8.07 -10.20 -28.77
CA LEU A 293 9.46 -9.95 -29.18
C LEU A 293 9.71 -10.62 -30.55
N GLY A 294 9.32 -9.97 -31.64
CA GLY A 294 9.32 -10.54 -32.98
C GLY A 294 7.98 -11.20 -33.34
N VAL A 295 8.04 -12.34 -34.01
CA VAL A 295 6.82 -13.06 -34.47
C VAL A 295 6.42 -14.12 -33.44
N PRO A 296 5.28 -13.97 -32.74
CA PRO A 296 4.82 -14.96 -31.77
C PRO A 296 4.39 -16.26 -32.45
N SER A 297 4.51 -17.39 -31.76
CA SER A 297 3.94 -18.65 -32.23
C SER A 297 2.39 -18.57 -32.29
N ARG A 298 1.79 -19.48 -33.05
CA ARG A 298 0.33 -19.62 -33.11
C ARG A 298 -0.26 -19.89 -31.73
N GLU A 299 0.35 -20.76 -30.93
CA GLU A 299 -0.07 -21.07 -29.57
C GLU A 299 -0.03 -19.83 -28.66
N MET A 300 1.05 -19.02 -28.71
CA MET A 300 1.15 -17.77 -27.97
C MET A 300 0.01 -16.80 -28.33
N ALA A 301 -0.30 -16.66 -29.63
CA ALA A 301 -1.36 -15.78 -30.11
C ALA A 301 -2.75 -16.27 -29.68
N GLU A 302 -3.00 -17.58 -29.71
CA GLU A 302 -4.23 -18.21 -29.26
C GLU A 302 -4.43 -18.01 -27.76
N ASN A 303 -3.44 -18.31 -26.94
CA ASN A 303 -3.49 -18.14 -25.48
C ASN A 303 -3.64 -16.66 -25.08
N PHE A 304 -2.92 -15.74 -25.72
CA PHE A 304 -3.09 -14.31 -25.52
C PHE A 304 -4.54 -13.88 -25.80
N THR A 305 -5.13 -14.37 -26.88
CA THR A 305 -6.51 -14.07 -27.26
C THR A 305 -7.52 -14.60 -26.25
N LEU A 306 -7.30 -15.80 -25.69
CA LEU A 306 -8.16 -16.36 -24.65
C LEU A 306 -8.10 -15.51 -23.38
N VAL A 307 -6.91 -15.13 -22.93
CA VAL A 307 -6.72 -14.24 -21.76
C VAL A 307 -7.36 -12.88 -22.01
N LEU A 308 -7.23 -12.31 -23.21
CA LEU A 308 -7.90 -11.05 -23.56
C LEU A 308 -9.41 -11.17 -23.51
N LYS A 309 -9.99 -12.27 -23.98
CA LYS A 309 -11.43 -12.55 -23.87
C LYS A 309 -11.87 -12.63 -22.41
N ALA A 310 -11.08 -13.28 -21.55
CA ALA A 310 -11.32 -13.35 -20.11
C ALA A 310 -11.33 -11.95 -19.46
N HIS A 311 -10.36 -11.11 -19.79
CA HIS A 311 -10.32 -9.71 -19.37
C HIS A 311 -11.56 -8.91 -19.80
N ILE A 312 -11.94 -9.02 -21.06
CA ILE A 312 -13.10 -8.32 -21.60
C ILE A 312 -14.38 -8.80 -20.92
N ALA A 313 -14.55 -10.12 -20.74
CA ALA A 313 -15.72 -10.68 -20.07
C ALA A 313 -15.92 -10.14 -18.65
N LEU A 314 -14.84 -10.07 -17.87
CA LEU A 314 -14.87 -9.52 -16.52
C LEU A 314 -15.08 -8.00 -16.53
N SER A 315 -14.36 -7.27 -17.38
CA SER A 315 -14.41 -5.79 -17.42
C SER A 315 -15.78 -5.26 -17.91
N SER A 316 -16.50 -6.02 -18.72
CA SER A 316 -17.83 -5.66 -19.22
C SER A 316 -18.98 -6.16 -18.33
N ALA A 317 -18.67 -6.89 -17.25
CA ALA A 317 -19.69 -7.45 -16.38
C ALA A 317 -20.48 -6.37 -15.62
N VAL A 318 -21.80 -6.52 -15.61
CA VAL A 318 -22.71 -5.71 -14.79
C VAL A 318 -23.31 -6.61 -13.73
N PHE A 319 -23.17 -6.19 -12.46
CA PHE A 319 -23.57 -7.02 -11.33
C PHE A 319 -24.17 -6.17 -10.20
N PRO A 320 -25.00 -6.75 -9.33
CA PRO A 320 -25.59 -6.06 -8.17
C PRO A 320 -24.53 -5.54 -7.19
N THR A 321 -24.86 -4.48 -6.48
CA THR A 321 -24.04 -3.97 -5.37
C THR A 321 -23.82 -5.11 -4.34
N HIS A 322 -22.63 -5.15 -3.73
CA HIS A 322 -22.18 -6.18 -2.79
C HIS A 322 -21.97 -7.59 -3.37
N THR A 323 -21.91 -7.75 -4.69
CA THR A 323 -21.47 -9.01 -5.30
C THR A 323 -20.00 -9.24 -4.93
N PRO A 324 -19.65 -10.36 -4.26
CA PRO A 324 -18.26 -10.64 -3.89
C PRO A 324 -17.43 -10.98 -5.13
N GLY A 325 -16.13 -10.59 -5.12
CA GLY A 325 -15.22 -10.85 -6.24
C GLY A 325 -15.13 -12.32 -6.64
N GLY A 326 -15.20 -13.24 -5.69
CA GLY A 326 -15.22 -14.68 -5.97
C GLY A 326 -16.40 -15.13 -6.84
N ALA A 327 -17.55 -14.45 -6.79
CA ALA A 327 -18.69 -14.76 -7.67
C ALA A 327 -18.46 -14.29 -9.12
N LEU A 328 -17.54 -13.36 -9.33
CA LEU A 328 -17.19 -12.83 -10.66
C LEU A 328 -16.06 -13.62 -11.34
N ASP A 329 -15.30 -14.42 -10.57
CA ASP A 329 -14.15 -15.19 -11.07
C ASP A 329 -14.52 -16.12 -12.24
N VAL A 330 -15.72 -16.69 -12.21
CA VAL A 330 -16.23 -17.56 -13.29
C VAL A 330 -16.29 -16.84 -14.64
N LEU A 331 -16.54 -15.53 -14.67
CA LEU A 331 -16.60 -14.75 -15.90
C LEU A 331 -15.24 -14.66 -16.59
N ALA A 332 -14.17 -14.52 -15.78
CA ALA A 332 -12.81 -14.53 -16.29
C ALA A 332 -12.35 -15.93 -16.71
N ARG A 333 -12.79 -17.00 -16.04
CA ARG A 333 -12.39 -18.38 -16.36
C ARG A 333 -13.15 -18.99 -17.53
N ALA A 334 -14.39 -18.58 -17.78
CA ALA A 334 -15.24 -19.21 -18.80
C ALA A 334 -14.65 -19.19 -20.23
N PRO A 335 -13.88 -18.18 -20.68
CA PRO A 335 -13.20 -18.22 -21.98
C PRO A 335 -11.96 -19.09 -22.05
N LEU A 336 -11.36 -19.46 -20.88
CA LEU A 336 -10.13 -20.25 -20.76
C LEU A 336 -10.44 -21.74 -20.76
#